data_bccccfb764d05ca0e92f6a7ab625c79a
#
_entry.id   bccccfb764d05ca0e92f6a7ab625c79a
#
_cell.length_a   1.000
_cell.length_b   1.000
_cell.length_c   1.000
_cell.angle_alpha   90.00
_cell.angle_beta   90.00
_cell.angle_gamma   90.00
#
_symmetry.space_group_name_H-M   'P 1'
#
loop_
_entity.id
_entity.type
_entity.pdbx_description
1 polymer ?
#
loop_
_entity_poly.entity_id
_entity_poly.type
_entity_poly.pdbx_seq_one_letter_code
_entity_poly.pdbx_strand_id
1 'polypeptide(L)'
;MNKINLILHAHLPYVRHLEYPRFLEENWLFESLNESYLPILRSLDKLDRADVPFRLSFCFSPTLITMLMDEPLQERFIDYMNLHLELGQKEVERTLTEDTDCHEMAIHYLRETERNLEVYESYGRNILKGFRHLAEKGRIELIATAATHAYLPLYKDYETAIRAQVEMGIKTHRRVFGQAPRGFW
;
A
#
# COMPACT_ATOMS: atom_id res chain seq x y z
N MET A 1 -32.73 -5.70 -3.29
CA MET A 1 -31.66 -4.76 -3.66
C MET A 1 -30.35 -5.54 -3.74
N ASN A 2 -29.69 -5.58 -4.90
CA ASN A 2 -28.41 -6.29 -5.05
C ASN A 2 -27.31 -5.48 -4.37
N LYS A 3 -26.42 -6.16 -3.63
CA LYS A 3 -25.27 -5.55 -2.95
C LYS A 3 -23.98 -6.05 -3.60
N ILE A 4 -23.03 -5.15 -3.82
CA ILE A 4 -21.67 -5.49 -4.24
C ILE A 4 -20.76 -5.29 -3.04
N ASN A 5 -19.94 -6.29 -2.71
CA ASN A 5 -18.90 -6.19 -1.70
C ASN A 5 -17.54 -6.17 -2.39
N LEU A 6 -16.80 -5.08 -2.22
CA LEU A 6 -15.45 -4.94 -2.75
C LEU A 6 -14.45 -5.23 -1.63
N ILE A 7 -13.61 -6.25 -1.84
CA ILE A 7 -12.52 -6.60 -0.94
C ILE A 7 -11.22 -6.39 -1.69
N LEU A 8 -10.39 -5.47 -1.21
CA LEU A 8 -9.06 -5.22 -1.76
C LEU A 8 -8.02 -5.91 -0.88
N HIS A 9 -7.12 -6.65 -1.52
CA HIS A 9 -6.10 -7.42 -0.84
C HIS A 9 -4.70 -6.94 -1.23
N ALA A 10 -3.93 -6.48 -0.24
CA ALA A 10 -2.57 -5.99 -0.41
C ALA A 10 -1.57 -6.99 0.20
N HIS A 11 -0.74 -7.56 -0.66
CA HIS A 11 0.31 -8.49 -0.29
C HIS A 11 1.53 -8.32 -1.18
N LEU A 12 2.71 -8.43 -0.58
CA LEU A 12 3.98 -8.62 -1.27
C LEU A 12 4.83 -9.64 -0.49
N PRO A 13 5.67 -10.41 -1.17
CA PRO A 13 6.73 -11.17 -0.50
C PRO A 13 7.63 -10.23 0.29
N TYR A 14 8.36 -10.77 1.26
CA TYR A 14 9.29 -9.97 2.06
C TYR A 14 10.54 -9.65 1.25
N VAL A 15 10.74 -8.37 0.92
CA VAL A 15 11.78 -7.90 -0.03
C VAL A 15 12.78 -6.93 0.61
N ARG A 16 13.03 -7.07 1.90
CA ARG A 16 13.97 -6.19 2.64
C ARG A 16 15.40 -6.71 2.55
N HIS A 17 16.29 -5.98 1.88
CA HIS A 17 17.71 -6.31 1.67
C HIS A 17 18.60 -5.10 1.97
N LEU A 18 18.90 -4.86 3.26
CA LEU A 18 19.68 -3.69 3.68
C LEU A 18 21.20 -3.83 3.43
N GLU A 19 21.66 -5.03 3.13
CA GLU A 19 23.05 -5.33 2.78
C GLU A 19 23.50 -4.74 1.44
N TYR A 20 22.54 -4.33 0.60
CA TYR A 20 22.79 -3.67 -0.68
C TYR A 20 22.24 -2.25 -0.67
N PRO A 21 22.93 -1.27 -1.31
CA PRO A 21 22.44 0.10 -1.46
C PRO A 21 21.11 0.17 -2.23
N ARG A 22 20.94 -0.71 -3.21
CA ARG A 22 19.70 -0.91 -3.99
C ARG A 22 19.50 -2.39 -4.23
N PHE A 23 18.26 -2.85 -4.15
CA PHE A 23 17.88 -4.21 -4.45
C PHE A 23 16.65 -4.20 -5.35
N LEU A 24 16.70 -4.98 -6.45
CA LEU A 24 15.68 -4.91 -7.51
C LEU A 24 14.28 -5.20 -6.99
N GLU A 25 14.16 -6.18 -6.10
CA GLU A 25 12.87 -6.60 -5.56
C GLU A 25 12.24 -5.57 -4.60
N GLU A 26 13.03 -4.65 -4.03
CA GLU A 26 12.48 -3.52 -3.26
C GLU A 26 11.64 -2.59 -4.15
N ASN A 27 11.92 -2.53 -5.47
CA ASN A 27 11.11 -1.76 -6.41
C ASN A 27 9.66 -2.26 -6.45
N TRP A 28 9.40 -3.55 -6.23
CA TRP A 28 8.03 -4.07 -6.16
C TRP A 28 7.22 -3.40 -5.05
N LEU A 29 7.85 -3.14 -3.89
CA LEU A 29 7.22 -2.40 -2.80
C LEU A 29 7.00 -0.94 -3.19
N PHE A 30 8.02 -0.30 -3.77
CA PHE A 30 8.00 1.12 -4.11
C PHE A 30 7.01 1.42 -5.24
N GLU A 31 6.97 0.59 -6.28
CA GLU A 31 5.98 0.65 -7.36
C GLU A 31 4.57 0.43 -6.81
N SER A 32 4.37 -0.59 -5.96
CA SER A 32 3.05 -0.85 -5.35
C SER A 32 2.59 0.31 -4.48
N LEU A 33 3.50 0.98 -3.74
CA LEU A 33 3.19 2.19 -2.98
C LEU A 33 2.77 3.33 -3.91
N ASN A 34 3.59 3.62 -4.93
CA ASN A 34 3.37 4.76 -5.83
C ASN A 34 2.19 4.56 -6.78
N GLU A 35 2.01 3.36 -7.33
CA GLU A 35 1.03 3.12 -8.40
C GLU A 35 -0.30 2.53 -7.90
N SER A 36 -0.34 2.00 -6.67
CA SER A 36 -1.54 1.36 -6.14
C SER A 36 -1.97 1.93 -4.79
N TYR A 37 -1.15 1.79 -3.74
CA TYR A 37 -1.64 2.07 -2.38
C TYR A 37 -1.87 3.55 -2.11
N LEU A 38 -0.97 4.42 -2.55
CA LEU A 38 -1.15 5.87 -2.41
C LEU A 38 -2.29 6.42 -3.27
N PRO A 39 -2.43 6.05 -4.57
CA PRO A 39 -3.58 6.45 -5.38
C PRO A 39 -4.92 5.98 -4.80
N ILE A 40 -5.00 4.74 -4.27
CA ILE A 40 -6.21 4.23 -3.61
C ILE A 40 -6.50 5.08 -2.36
N LEU A 41 -5.52 5.29 -1.48
CA LEU A 41 -5.70 6.08 -0.26
C LEU A 41 -6.17 7.51 -0.58
N ARG A 42 -5.54 8.18 -1.56
CA ARG A 42 -5.95 9.50 -2.05
C ARG A 42 -7.40 9.51 -2.54
N SER A 43 -7.78 8.49 -3.30
CA SER A 43 -9.14 8.37 -3.83
C SER A 43 -10.16 8.21 -2.70
N LEU A 44 -9.86 7.37 -1.72
CA LEU A 44 -10.72 7.17 -0.54
C LEU A 44 -10.80 8.42 0.33
N ASP A 45 -9.68 9.12 0.56
CA ASP A 45 -9.65 10.40 1.27
C ASP A 45 -10.48 11.48 0.56
N LYS A 46 -10.40 11.53 -0.78
CA LYS A 46 -11.20 12.46 -1.58
C LYS A 46 -12.70 12.17 -1.44
N LEU A 47 -13.10 10.90 -1.49
CA LEU A 47 -14.50 10.51 -1.30
C LEU A 47 -14.97 10.83 0.12
N ASP A 48 -14.14 10.58 1.13
CA ASP A 48 -14.48 10.88 2.53
C ASP A 48 -14.64 12.38 2.76
N ARG A 49 -13.74 13.21 2.26
CA ARG A 49 -13.83 14.70 2.35
C ARG A 49 -15.05 15.25 1.61
N ALA A 50 -15.46 14.63 0.52
CA ALA A 50 -16.65 15.00 -0.23
C ALA A 50 -17.95 14.43 0.36
N ASP A 51 -17.87 13.75 1.50
CA ASP A 51 -18.97 13.03 2.18
C ASP A 51 -19.74 12.07 1.25
N VAL A 52 -19.06 11.51 0.26
CA VAL A 52 -19.62 10.47 -0.60
C VAL A 52 -19.69 9.17 0.21
N PRO A 53 -20.87 8.53 0.35
CA PRO A 53 -20.99 7.30 1.12
C PRO A 53 -20.34 6.13 0.38
N PHE A 54 -19.40 5.46 1.03
CA PHE A 54 -18.81 4.21 0.54
C PHE A 54 -18.47 3.28 1.71
N ARG A 55 -18.41 1.99 1.42
CA ARG A 55 -17.84 0.97 2.31
C ARG A 55 -17.16 -0.10 1.48
N LEU A 56 -15.98 -0.51 1.90
CA LEU A 56 -15.24 -1.63 1.34
C LEU A 56 -14.40 -2.31 2.41
N SER A 57 -13.90 -3.50 2.14
CA SER A 57 -12.95 -4.20 3.00
C SER A 57 -11.55 -4.11 2.42
N PHE A 58 -10.55 -3.92 3.28
CA PHE A 58 -9.15 -3.86 2.87
C PHE A 58 -8.31 -4.81 3.74
N CYS A 59 -7.50 -5.63 3.10
CA CYS A 59 -6.62 -6.58 3.77
C CYS A 59 -5.16 -6.24 3.49
N PHE A 60 -4.37 -6.09 4.56
CA PHE A 60 -2.91 -6.01 4.46
C PHE A 60 -2.29 -7.28 5.04
N SER A 61 -1.41 -7.94 4.29
CA SER A 61 -0.66 -9.06 4.84
C SER A 61 0.36 -8.62 5.89
N PRO A 62 0.63 -9.44 6.93
CA PRO A 62 1.63 -9.10 7.94
C PRO A 62 3.02 -8.84 7.39
N THR A 63 3.43 -9.53 6.32
CA THR A 63 4.69 -9.28 5.62
C THR A 63 4.74 -7.86 5.05
N LEU A 64 3.69 -7.45 4.34
CA LEU A 64 3.60 -6.10 3.80
C LEU A 64 3.53 -5.04 4.91
N ILE A 65 2.73 -5.26 5.95
CA ILE A 65 2.65 -4.36 7.12
C ILE A 65 4.05 -4.13 7.70
N THR A 66 4.85 -5.20 7.85
CA THR A 66 6.21 -5.10 8.42
C THR A 66 7.11 -4.23 7.56
N MET A 67 7.06 -4.38 6.25
CA MET A 67 7.83 -3.55 5.32
C MET A 67 7.37 -2.08 5.28
N LEU A 68 6.06 -1.84 5.31
CA LEU A 68 5.49 -0.47 5.34
C LEU A 68 5.85 0.29 6.62
N MET A 69 6.20 -0.41 7.71
CA MET A 69 6.61 0.16 8.99
C MET A 69 8.14 0.20 9.18
N ASP A 70 8.92 -0.31 8.23
CA ASP A 70 10.37 -0.36 8.31
C ASP A 70 10.97 1.00 7.90
N GLU A 71 11.58 1.71 8.85
CA GLU A 71 12.15 3.05 8.62
C GLU A 71 13.16 3.08 7.47
N PRO A 72 14.14 2.13 7.36
CA PRO A 72 15.02 2.09 6.21
C PRO A 72 14.32 1.96 4.86
N LEU A 73 13.26 1.16 4.76
CA LEU A 73 12.48 1.06 3.52
C LEU A 73 11.69 2.34 3.23
N GLN A 74 11.20 3.02 4.28
CA GLN A 74 10.53 4.32 4.13
C GLN A 74 11.50 5.39 3.60
N GLU A 75 12.74 5.42 4.07
CA GLU A 75 13.78 6.34 3.56
C GLU A 75 14.13 6.03 2.11
N ARG A 76 14.34 4.75 1.77
CA ARG A 76 14.60 4.33 0.38
C ARG A 76 13.44 4.62 -0.56
N PHE A 77 12.20 4.56 -0.07
CA PHE A 77 11.04 4.97 -0.86
C PHE A 77 11.07 6.46 -1.18
N ILE A 78 11.50 7.32 -0.24
CA ILE A 78 11.68 8.75 -0.51
C ILE A 78 12.74 8.97 -1.60
N ASP A 79 13.88 8.25 -1.54
CA ASP A 79 14.91 8.33 -2.58
C ASP A 79 14.37 7.87 -3.94
N TYR A 80 13.57 6.80 -3.96
CA TYR A 80 12.88 6.33 -5.16
C TYR A 80 11.95 7.41 -5.74
N MET A 81 11.12 8.03 -4.90
CA MET A 81 10.19 9.09 -5.33
C MET A 81 10.94 10.33 -5.87
N ASN A 82 12.00 10.75 -5.20
CA ASN A 82 12.83 11.88 -5.66
C ASN A 82 13.47 11.60 -7.02
N LEU A 83 13.97 10.38 -7.24
CA LEU A 83 14.48 9.99 -8.56
C LEU A 83 13.38 10.02 -9.62
N HIS A 84 12.19 9.54 -9.32
CA HIS A 84 11.05 9.56 -10.24
C HIS A 84 10.58 10.98 -10.55
N LEU A 85 10.62 11.90 -9.60
CA LEU A 85 10.34 13.32 -9.83
C LEU A 85 11.37 13.95 -10.77
N GLU A 86 12.67 13.71 -10.54
CA GLU A 86 13.75 14.19 -11.42
C GLU A 86 13.60 13.67 -12.85
N LEU A 87 13.34 12.35 -12.99
CA LEU A 87 13.12 11.73 -14.30
C LEU A 87 11.86 12.25 -14.97
N GLY A 88 10.78 12.44 -14.21
CA GLY A 88 9.53 13.00 -14.71
C GLY A 88 9.69 14.43 -15.24
N GLN A 89 10.46 15.29 -14.55
CA GLN A 89 10.79 16.64 -15.03
C GLN A 89 11.55 16.60 -16.34
N LYS A 90 12.60 15.76 -16.44
CA LYS A 90 13.36 15.57 -17.67
C LYS A 90 12.49 15.05 -18.81
N GLU A 91 11.55 14.16 -18.51
CA GLU A 91 10.62 13.62 -19.51
C GLU A 91 9.62 14.66 -20.00
N VAL A 92 9.13 15.53 -19.12
CA VAL A 92 8.29 16.68 -19.53
C VAL A 92 9.06 17.61 -20.46
N GLU A 93 10.33 17.93 -20.16
CA GLU A 93 11.18 18.76 -21.02
C GLU A 93 11.45 18.09 -22.37
N ARG A 94 11.80 16.80 -22.37
CA ARG A 94 12.08 16.04 -23.59
C ARG A 94 10.86 15.96 -24.50
N THR A 95 9.71 15.60 -23.96
CA THR A 95 8.47 15.39 -24.74
C THR A 95 7.91 16.68 -25.31
N LEU A 96 8.24 17.84 -24.74
CA LEU A 96 7.81 19.13 -25.27
C LEU A 96 8.29 19.37 -26.72
N THR A 97 9.46 18.82 -27.11
CA THR A 97 10.07 19.04 -28.41
C THR A 97 10.24 17.76 -29.23
N GLU A 98 10.49 16.63 -28.58
CA GLU A 98 10.83 15.38 -29.25
C GLU A 98 9.66 14.43 -29.43
N ASP A 99 8.63 14.53 -28.56
CA ASP A 99 7.49 13.61 -28.55
C ASP A 99 6.23 14.31 -27.98
N THR A 100 5.70 15.25 -28.75
CA THR A 100 4.58 16.10 -28.31
C THR A 100 3.28 15.33 -28.04
N ASP A 101 3.10 14.17 -28.64
CA ASP A 101 1.93 13.31 -28.41
C ASP A 101 1.92 12.70 -27.00
N CYS A 102 3.11 12.48 -26.40
CA CYS A 102 3.27 11.97 -25.04
C CYS A 102 3.40 13.06 -23.98
N HIS A 103 3.49 14.34 -24.36
CA HIS A 103 3.77 15.44 -23.43
C HIS A 103 2.75 15.58 -22.31
N GLU A 104 1.46 15.58 -22.62
CA GLU A 104 0.39 15.65 -21.60
C GLU A 104 0.43 14.46 -20.63
N MET A 105 0.83 13.29 -21.11
CA MET A 105 0.97 12.09 -20.27
C MET A 105 2.19 12.22 -19.34
N ALA A 106 3.32 12.77 -19.83
CA ALA A 106 4.48 13.04 -18.99
C ALA A 106 4.15 14.02 -17.85
N ILE A 107 3.43 15.09 -18.16
CA ILE A 107 2.91 16.04 -17.16
C ILE A 107 1.97 15.33 -16.16
N HIS A 108 1.10 14.47 -16.64
CA HIS A 108 0.16 13.73 -15.78
C HIS A 108 0.91 12.85 -14.77
N TYR A 109 1.87 12.04 -15.22
CA TYR A 109 2.63 11.15 -14.33
C TYR A 109 3.51 11.92 -13.34
N LEU A 110 4.12 13.02 -13.75
CA LEU A 110 4.88 13.89 -12.84
C LEU A 110 3.97 14.39 -11.71
N ARG A 111 2.79 14.94 -12.04
CA ARG A 111 1.83 15.44 -11.06
C ARG A 111 1.29 14.35 -10.14
N GLU A 112 1.05 13.14 -10.66
CA GLU A 112 0.61 12.02 -9.83
C GLU A 112 1.69 11.60 -8.81
N THR A 113 2.95 11.59 -9.23
CA THR A 113 4.10 11.31 -8.35
C THR A 113 4.23 12.38 -7.25
N GLU A 114 4.13 13.67 -7.60
CA GLU A 114 4.12 14.78 -6.64
C GLU A 114 3.01 14.61 -5.59
N ARG A 115 1.77 14.36 -6.04
CA ARG A 115 0.61 14.17 -5.14
C ARG A 115 0.75 12.95 -4.24
N ASN A 116 1.33 11.86 -4.75
CA ASN A 116 1.59 10.66 -3.96
C ASN A 116 2.61 10.94 -2.87
N LEU A 117 3.68 11.67 -3.18
CA LEU A 117 4.68 12.05 -2.19
C LEU A 117 4.09 12.97 -1.11
N GLU A 118 3.28 13.97 -1.48
CA GLU A 118 2.57 14.84 -0.53
C GLU A 118 1.70 14.04 0.44
N VAL A 119 0.93 13.08 -0.05
CA VAL A 119 0.08 12.22 0.78
C VAL A 119 0.93 11.32 1.67
N TYR A 120 2.00 10.72 1.15
CA TYR A 120 2.90 9.89 1.93
C TYR A 120 3.51 10.65 3.11
N GLU A 121 4.01 11.86 2.87
CA GLU A 121 4.55 12.75 3.91
C GLU A 121 3.47 13.19 4.90
N SER A 122 2.26 13.49 4.44
CA SER A 122 1.15 13.93 5.32
C SER A 122 0.76 12.89 6.36
N TYR A 123 0.93 11.61 6.06
CA TYR A 123 0.75 10.49 6.99
C TYR A 123 2.04 10.13 7.76
N GLY A 124 3.09 10.95 7.67
CA GLY A 124 4.37 10.74 8.34
C GLY A 124 5.04 9.46 7.85
N ARG A 125 5.06 9.26 6.53
CA ARG A 125 5.69 8.15 5.81
C ARG A 125 5.11 6.77 6.16
N ASN A 126 3.91 6.73 6.71
CA ASN A 126 3.24 5.49 7.09
C ASN A 126 1.78 5.49 6.61
N ILE A 127 1.52 4.90 5.44
CA ILE A 127 0.19 4.84 4.82
C ILE A 127 -0.84 4.08 5.67
N LEU A 128 -0.39 3.17 6.55
CA LEU A 128 -1.30 2.42 7.43
C LEU A 128 -2.07 3.33 8.38
N LYS A 129 -1.51 4.52 8.72
CA LYS A 129 -2.22 5.54 9.50
C LYS A 129 -3.43 6.10 8.75
N GLY A 130 -3.30 6.32 7.43
CA GLY A 130 -4.41 6.77 6.58
C GLY A 130 -5.52 5.73 6.48
N PHE A 131 -5.17 4.49 6.22
CA PHE A 131 -6.16 3.39 6.21
C PHE A 131 -6.82 3.18 7.57
N ARG A 132 -6.06 3.27 8.67
CA ARG A 132 -6.60 3.22 10.02
C ARG A 132 -7.59 4.35 10.27
N HIS A 133 -7.27 5.59 9.87
CA HIS A 133 -8.18 6.74 9.99
C HIS A 133 -9.51 6.52 9.27
N LEU A 134 -9.48 6.00 8.04
CA LEU A 134 -10.69 5.66 7.29
C LEU A 134 -11.49 4.53 7.96
N ALA A 135 -10.81 3.56 8.60
CA ALA A 135 -11.47 2.49 9.34
C ALA A 135 -12.14 3.02 10.62
N GLU A 136 -11.50 3.92 11.37
CA GLU A 136 -12.06 4.59 12.55
C GLU A 136 -13.32 5.40 12.20
N LYS A 137 -13.38 5.99 11.00
CA LYS A 137 -14.57 6.64 10.44
C LYS A 137 -15.65 5.67 9.93
N GLY A 138 -15.37 4.36 9.90
CA GLY A 138 -16.29 3.36 9.38
C GLY A 138 -16.45 3.37 7.85
N ARG A 139 -15.52 4.01 7.12
CA ARG A 139 -15.49 4.03 5.66
C ARG A 139 -14.94 2.74 5.07
N ILE A 140 -13.99 2.11 5.77
CA ILE A 140 -13.45 0.80 5.37
C ILE A 140 -13.46 -0.17 6.56
N GLU A 141 -13.47 -1.46 6.25
CA GLU A 141 -13.21 -2.53 7.21
C GLU A 141 -11.82 -3.11 6.95
N LEU A 142 -10.95 -3.04 7.96
CA LEU A 142 -9.65 -3.69 7.90
C LEU A 142 -9.78 -5.13 8.38
N ILE A 143 -9.43 -6.09 7.51
CA ILE A 143 -9.46 -7.52 7.79
C ILE A 143 -8.05 -8.09 7.83
N ALA A 144 -7.87 -9.22 8.52
CA ALA A 144 -6.58 -9.91 8.62
C ALA A 144 -6.40 -10.97 7.54
N THR A 145 -5.19 -11.47 7.43
CA THR A 145 -4.84 -12.67 6.65
C THR A 145 -3.73 -13.46 7.35
N ALA A 146 -3.39 -14.64 6.80
CA ALA A 146 -2.31 -15.47 7.27
C ALA A 146 -0.96 -14.72 7.32
N ALA A 147 -0.11 -15.04 8.30
CA ALA A 147 1.13 -14.32 8.59
C ALA A 147 2.03 -14.08 7.38
N THR A 148 2.23 -15.10 6.57
CA THR A 148 3.05 -15.05 5.34
C THR A 148 2.23 -15.23 4.07
N HIS A 149 0.92 -14.95 4.15
CA HIS A 149 -0.02 -15.18 3.04
C HIS A 149 -0.03 -16.64 2.55
N ALA A 150 0.23 -17.59 3.46
CA ALA A 150 0.27 -19.00 3.12
C ALA A 150 -1.11 -19.51 2.64
N TYR A 151 -1.10 -20.32 1.58
CA TYR A 151 -2.30 -21.02 1.14
C TYR A 151 -2.64 -22.15 2.13
N LEU A 152 -3.42 -21.84 3.15
CA LEU A 152 -3.68 -22.69 4.30
C LEU A 152 -4.18 -24.10 3.97
N PRO A 153 -4.98 -24.36 2.92
CA PRO A 153 -5.41 -25.72 2.56
C PRO A 153 -4.26 -26.70 2.30
N LEU A 154 -3.08 -26.22 1.85
CA LEU A 154 -1.91 -27.08 1.67
C LEU A 154 -1.32 -27.59 3.00
N TYR A 155 -1.65 -26.93 4.09
CA TYR A 155 -1.15 -27.24 5.45
C TYR A 155 -2.16 -28.05 6.27
N LYS A 156 -3.18 -28.66 5.65
CA LYS A 156 -4.28 -29.35 6.35
C LYS A 156 -3.82 -30.39 7.38
N ASP A 157 -2.68 -31.03 7.14
CA ASP A 157 -2.10 -32.05 8.02
C ASP A 157 -1.14 -31.44 9.10
N TYR A 158 -0.99 -30.12 9.11
CA TYR A 158 -0.07 -29.39 9.98
C TYR A 158 -0.83 -28.32 10.80
N GLU A 159 -1.73 -28.75 11.71
CA GLU A 159 -2.58 -27.84 12.49
C GLU A 159 -1.81 -26.75 13.21
N THR A 160 -0.65 -27.08 13.77
CA THR A 160 0.23 -26.10 14.47
C THR A 160 0.70 -24.98 13.54
N ALA A 161 1.03 -25.31 12.28
CA ALA A 161 1.43 -24.32 11.29
C ALA A 161 0.26 -23.41 10.92
N ILE A 162 -0.94 -23.97 10.69
CA ILE A 162 -2.16 -23.20 10.42
C ILE A 162 -2.45 -22.26 11.59
N ARG A 163 -2.43 -22.77 12.82
CA ARG A 163 -2.64 -21.97 14.03
C ARG A 163 -1.65 -20.81 14.13
N ALA A 164 -0.35 -21.06 13.91
CA ALA A 164 0.68 -20.04 13.92
C ALA A 164 0.43 -18.95 12.86
N GLN A 165 0.07 -19.33 11.64
CA GLN A 165 -0.26 -18.40 10.56
C GLN A 165 -1.44 -17.49 10.92
N VAL A 166 -2.50 -18.06 11.45
CA VAL A 166 -3.71 -17.31 11.85
C VAL A 166 -3.44 -16.40 13.06
N GLU A 167 -2.82 -16.93 14.11
CA GLU A 167 -2.53 -16.16 15.33
C GLU A 167 -1.59 -14.98 15.07
N MET A 168 -0.55 -15.18 14.28
CA MET A 168 0.38 -14.10 13.93
C MET A 168 -0.30 -13.05 13.04
N GLY A 169 -1.16 -13.46 12.11
CA GLY A 169 -1.99 -12.55 11.34
C GLY A 169 -2.83 -11.64 12.23
N ILE A 170 -3.57 -12.24 13.17
CA ILE A 170 -4.42 -11.51 14.13
C ILE A 170 -3.59 -10.61 15.06
N LYS A 171 -2.46 -11.11 15.59
CA LYS A 171 -1.56 -10.33 16.47
C LYS A 171 -1.00 -9.11 15.75
N THR A 172 -0.54 -9.26 14.51
CA THR A 172 -0.03 -8.15 13.70
C THR A 172 -1.12 -7.12 13.44
N HIS A 173 -2.31 -7.56 13.04
CA HIS A 173 -3.45 -6.67 12.84
C HIS A 173 -3.77 -5.85 14.09
N ARG A 174 -3.90 -6.52 15.26
CA ARG A 174 -4.17 -5.84 16.53
C ARG A 174 -3.09 -4.82 16.91
N ARG A 175 -1.81 -5.17 16.72
CA ARG A 175 -0.70 -4.28 17.02
C ARG A 175 -0.74 -2.99 16.21
N VAL A 176 -1.11 -3.09 14.93
CA VAL A 176 -1.05 -1.96 13.99
C VAL A 176 -2.34 -1.15 13.99
N PHE A 177 -3.49 -1.81 14.02
CA PHE A 177 -4.79 -1.14 13.89
C PHE A 177 -5.54 -0.98 15.23
N GLY A 178 -4.98 -1.49 16.34
CA GLY A 178 -5.49 -1.27 17.69
C GLY A 178 -6.73 -2.11 18.07
N GLN A 179 -7.27 -2.90 17.14
CA GLN A 179 -8.46 -3.71 17.37
C GLN A 179 -8.35 -5.10 16.75
N ALA A 180 -9.15 -6.05 17.24
CA ALA A 180 -9.24 -7.38 16.63
C ALA A 180 -9.88 -7.28 15.24
N PRO A 181 -9.39 -8.03 14.25
CA PRO A 181 -10.06 -8.11 12.95
C PRO A 181 -11.41 -8.80 13.09
N ARG A 182 -12.41 -8.34 12.34
CA ARG A 182 -13.74 -8.97 12.27
C ARG A 182 -13.81 -9.99 11.14
N GLY A 183 -12.96 -9.84 10.12
CA GLY A 183 -12.83 -10.74 8.98
C GLY A 183 -11.40 -11.26 8.82
N PHE A 184 -11.30 -12.37 8.13
CA PHE A 184 -10.03 -13.01 7.79
C PHE A 184 -10.09 -13.48 6.36
N TRP A 185 -9.04 -13.15 5.60
CA TRP A 185 -8.88 -13.53 4.19
C TRP A 185 -8.09 -14.83 4.04
#